data_99032f31985c801017e5ee119fecf90e
#
_entry.id   99032f31985c801017e5ee119fecf90e
#
_cell.length_a   1.000
_cell.length_b   1.000
_cell.length_c   1.000
_cell.angle_alpha   90.00
_cell.angle_beta   90.00
_cell.angle_gamma   90.00
#
_symmetry.space_group_name_H-M   'P 1'
#
loop_
_entity.id
_entity.type
_entity.pdbx_description
1 polymer ?
#
loop_
_entity_poly.entity_id
_entity_poly.type
_entity_poly.pdbx_seq_one_letter_code
_entity_poly.pdbx_strand_id
1 'polypeptide(L)'
;MKTLKDIISTLDVQQVQGNQNVSIQDITADSRAVKPNSLFIALDGATVDGHNYIDKAVDAGAVAVIVSKPVTVPADVCVITVDDTRQAMMVCVPYFFDYPANRMRMVGVTGTNGKTTTTHMIRHILKAQGHKVGVIGTVHIMIGDTSYPIHNTTPDVVDLQHILHQMVQENVEYCVMEVSSHALALGRVSGVEFDTAVFTN
;
A
#
# COMPACT_ATOMS: atom_id res chain seq x y z
N MET A 1 -9.65 -13.28 -3.79
CA MET A 1 -9.90 -13.13 -2.33
C MET A 1 -8.89 -13.96 -1.58
N LYS A 2 -8.25 -13.42 -0.57
CA LYS A 2 -7.30 -14.16 0.28
C LYS A 2 -7.92 -14.43 1.64
N THR A 3 -7.59 -15.58 2.22
CA THR A 3 -7.96 -15.86 3.61
C THR A 3 -6.99 -15.16 4.56
N LEU A 4 -7.44 -14.86 5.78
CA LEU A 4 -6.56 -14.31 6.80
C LEU A 4 -5.37 -15.23 7.07
N LYS A 5 -5.58 -16.55 7.01
CA LYS A 5 -4.53 -17.57 7.17
C LYS A 5 -3.43 -17.43 6.12
N ASP A 6 -3.79 -17.14 4.86
CA ASP A 6 -2.80 -16.92 3.78
C ASP A 6 -1.96 -15.67 4.03
N ILE A 7 -2.59 -14.59 4.52
CA ILE A 7 -1.90 -13.34 4.88
C ILE A 7 -0.96 -13.58 6.07
N ILE A 8 -1.43 -14.24 7.12
CA ILE A 8 -0.63 -14.59 8.30
C ILE A 8 0.62 -15.40 7.92
N SER A 9 0.51 -16.30 6.94
CA SER A 9 1.63 -17.13 6.50
C SER A 9 2.81 -16.34 5.90
N THR A 10 2.62 -15.08 5.57
CA THR A 10 3.68 -14.19 5.06
C THR A 10 4.41 -13.41 6.15
N LEU A 11 3.91 -13.47 7.40
CA LEU A 11 4.37 -12.65 8.51
C LEU A 11 5.18 -13.45 9.52
N ASP A 12 6.10 -12.77 10.18
CA ASP A 12 6.71 -13.27 11.41
C ASP A 12 5.79 -12.91 12.59
N VAL A 13 5.02 -13.91 13.05
CA VAL A 13 3.93 -13.73 14.00
C VAL A 13 4.29 -14.29 15.37
N GLN A 14 4.15 -13.48 16.42
CA GLN A 14 4.34 -13.92 17.80
C GLN A 14 3.16 -14.73 18.29
N GLN A 15 1.93 -14.27 18.03
CA GLN A 15 0.70 -14.88 18.49
C GLN A 15 -0.47 -14.61 17.55
N VAL A 16 -1.37 -15.58 17.44
CA VAL A 16 -2.69 -15.41 16.79
C VAL A 16 -3.78 -15.84 17.72
N GLN A 17 -4.81 -15.01 17.91
CA GLN A 17 -5.99 -15.31 18.71
C GLN A 17 -7.23 -15.10 17.84
N GLY A 18 -8.10 -16.08 17.77
CA GLY A 18 -9.37 -16.05 17.03
C GLY A 18 -9.35 -16.85 15.72
N ASN A 19 -10.39 -16.67 14.91
CA ASN A 19 -10.60 -17.45 13.70
C ASN A 19 -9.75 -16.93 12.53
N GLN A 20 -8.84 -17.75 12.03
CA GLN A 20 -7.98 -17.43 10.88
C GLN A 20 -8.62 -17.77 9.51
N ASN A 21 -9.74 -18.51 9.50
CA ASN A 21 -10.40 -18.95 8.27
C ASN A 21 -11.44 -17.94 7.77
N VAL A 22 -11.20 -16.65 8.01
CA VAL A 22 -12.04 -15.56 7.51
C VAL A 22 -11.48 -15.03 6.20
N SER A 23 -12.38 -14.64 5.26
CA SER A 23 -11.99 -14.02 4.00
C SER A 23 -11.79 -12.52 4.20
N ILE A 24 -10.66 -11.99 3.77
CA ILE A 24 -10.34 -10.57 3.84
C ILE A 24 -10.69 -9.92 2.50
N GLN A 25 -11.49 -8.85 2.57
CA GLN A 25 -11.91 -8.09 1.38
C GLN A 25 -11.11 -6.82 1.17
N ASP A 26 -10.58 -6.24 2.24
CA ASP A 26 -9.76 -5.03 2.18
C ASP A 26 -8.71 -5.02 3.30
N ILE A 27 -7.66 -4.25 3.13
CA ILE A 27 -6.60 -4.07 4.11
C ILE A 27 -6.29 -2.58 4.24
N THR A 28 -6.23 -2.07 5.47
CA THR A 28 -6.00 -0.65 5.72
C THR A 28 -5.32 -0.39 7.06
N ALA A 29 -4.59 0.72 7.15
CA ALA A 29 -4.06 1.28 8.39
C ALA A 29 -4.82 2.56 8.84
N ASP A 30 -5.83 2.99 8.07
CA ASP A 30 -6.70 4.12 8.44
C ASP A 30 -8.06 3.61 8.92
N SER A 31 -8.38 3.84 10.20
CA SER A 31 -9.66 3.43 10.80
C SER A 31 -10.90 4.06 10.14
N ARG A 32 -10.72 5.16 9.39
CA ARG A 32 -11.78 5.85 8.64
C ARG A 32 -12.08 5.18 7.29
N ALA A 33 -11.11 4.41 6.78
CA ALA A 33 -11.20 3.70 5.50
C ALA A 33 -11.61 2.24 5.65
N VAL A 34 -11.81 1.77 6.89
CA VAL A 34 -12.23 0.38 7.16
C VAL A 34 -13.60 0.12 6.53
N LYS A 35 -13.73 -1.04 5.89
CA LYS A 35 -14.95 -1.58 5.29
C LYS A 35 -15.28 -2.94 5.94
N PRO A 36 -16.50 -3.48 5.75
CA PRO A 36 -16.81 -4.83 6.21
C PRO A 36 -15.80 -5.86 5.70
N ASN A 37 -15.39 -6.79 6.57
CA ASN A 37 -14.38 -7.82 6.31
C ASN A 37 -12.98 -7.27 6.02
N SER A 38 -12.61 -6.10 6.56
CA SER A 38 -11.25 -5.57 6.47
C SER A 38 -10.31 -6.21 7.49
N LEU A 39 -9.03 -6.26 7.12
CA LEU A 39 -7.90 -6.39 8.03
C LEU A 39 -7.38 -4.99 8.37
N PHE A 40 -7.43 -4.61 9.64
CA PHE A 40 -6.90 -3.34 10.12
C PHE A 40 -5.48 -3.51 10.68
N ILE A 41 -4.55 -2.64 10.28
CA ILE A 41 -3.16 -2.63 10.78
C ILE A 41 -2.99 -1.45 11.72
N ALA A 42 -2.80 -1.72 13.02
CA ALA A 42 -2.60 -0.69 14.04
C ALA A 42 -1.13 -0.24 14.06
N LEU A 43 -0.79 0.77 13.25
CA LEU A 43 0.58 1.30 13.20
C LEU A 43 0.94 2.06 14.47
N ASP A 44 2.11 1.80 15.02
CA ASP A 44 2.72 2.60 16.07
C ASP A 44 3.42 3.80 15.42
N GLY A 45 2.69 4.90 15.29
CA GLY A 45 3.18 6.11 14.63
C GLY A 45 3.79 7.10 15.62
N ALA A 46 4.72 7.94 15.16
CA ALA A 46 5.42 8.93 16.00
C ALA A 46 4.49 9.98 16.65
N THR A 47 3.37 10.31 16.00
CA THR A 47 2.39 11.31 16.48
C THR A 47 1.06 10.71 16.88
N VAL A 48 0.69 9.57 16.29
CA VAL A 48 -0.61 8.92 16.50
C VAL A 48 -0.37 7.42 16.60
N ASP A 49 -0.81 6.82 17.69
CA ASP A 49 -0.81 5.38 17.88
C ASP A 49 -2.11 4.77 17.31
N GLY A 50 -1.98 3.95 16.27
CA GLY A 50 -3.09 3.27 15.59
C GLY A 50 -3.87 2.32 16.50
N HIS A 51 -3.24 1.82 17.58
CA HIS A 51 -3.91 0.95 18.56
C HIS A 51 -5.08 1.65 19.26
N ASN A 52 -5.05 2.99 19.39
CA ASN A 52 -6.15 3.76 19.96
C ASN A 52 -7.40 3.81 19.07
N TYR A 53 -7.33 3.29 17.85
CA TYR A 53 -8.42 3.31 16.88
C TYR A 53 -8.96 1.92 16.55
N ILE A 54 -8.53 0.89 17.27
CA ILE A 54 -8.97 -0.50 17.05
C ILE A 54 -10.48 -0.63 17.24
N ASP A 55 -11.04 -0.08 18.33
CA ASP A 55 -12.47 -0.13 18.58
C ASP A 55 -13.26 0.46 17.41
N LYS A 56 -12.82 1.63 16.92
CA LYS A 56 -13.43 2.29 15.76
C LYS A 56 -13.31 1.45 14.48
N ALA A 57 -12.19 0.77 14.28
CA ALA A 57 -12.00 -0.11 13.14
C ALA A 57 -12.90 -1.35 13.21
N VAL A 58 -13.05 -1.93 14.41
CA VAL A 58 -13.94 -3.07 14.65
C VAL A 58 -15.40 -2.67 14.44
N ASP A 59 -15.83 -1.52 14.97
CA ASP A 59 -17.18 -0.98 14.77
C ASP A 59 -17.50 -0.71 13.29
N ALA A 60 -16.47 -0.36 12.49
CA ALA A 60 -16.60 -0.17 11.05
C ALA A 60 -16.56 -1.48 10.23
N GLY A 61 -16.32 -2.63 10.89
CA GLY A 61 -16.40 -3.95 10.27
C GLY A 61 -15.04 -4.64 10.01
N ALA A 62 -13.97 -4.24 10.72
CA ALA A 62 -12.74 -5.02 10.72
C ALA A 62 -12.97 -6.37 11.41
N VAL A 63 -12.60 -7.46 10.74
CA VAL A 63 -12.71 -8.84 11.24
C VAL A 63 -11.39 -9.37 11.78
N ALA A 64 -10.32 -8.64 11.55
CA ALA A 64 -8.98 -8.96 12.06
C ALA A 64 -8.15 -7.68 12.26
N VAL A 65 -7.22 -7.73 13.21
CA VAL A 65 -6.30 -6.64 13.53
C VAL A 65 -4.87 -7.15 13.65
N ILE A 66 -3.90 -6.42 13.07
CA ILE A 66 -2.46 -6.62 13.30
C ILE A 66 -2.01 -5.58 14.32
N VAL A 67 -1.36 -6.04 15.40
CA VAL A 67 -0.97 -5.21 16.55
C VAL A 67 0.45 -5.53 17.00
N SER A 68 1.12 -4.57 17.66
CA SER A 68 2.40 -4.78 18.35
C SER A 68 2.28 -4.76 19.89
N LYS A 69 1.07 -4.54 20.41
CA LYS A 69 0.78 -4.42 21.84
C LYS A 69 -0.45 -5.25 22.20
N PRO A 70 -0.58 -5.72 23.45
CA PRO A 70 -1.79 -6.38 23.91
C PRO A 70 -3.03 -5.48 23.74
N VAL A 71 -4.08 -6.03 23.17
CA VAL A 71 -5.37 -5.36 22.96
C VAL A 71 -6.54 -6.24 23.39
N THR A 72 -7.66 -5.61 23.68
CA THR A 72 -8.92 -6.32 23.95
C THR A 72 -9.88 -6.01 22.82
N VAL A 73 -10.40 -7.05 22.17
CA VAL A 73 -11.38 -6.93 21.07
C VAL A 73 -12.51 -7.93 21.30
N PRO A 74 -13.66 -7.79 20.62
CA PRO A 74 -14.72 -8.81 20.60
C PRO A 74 -14.20 -10.19 20.17
N ALA A 75 -14.82 -11.27 20.67
CA ALA A 75 -14.35 -12.64 20.47
C ALA A 75 -14.39 -13.13 19.00
N ASP A 76 -15.13 -12.45 18.14
CA ASP A 76 -15.25 -12.71 16.70
C ASP A 76 -14.19 -12.00 15.86
N VAL A 77 -13.39 -11.10 16.45
CA VAL A 77 -12.27 -10.41 15.79
C VAL A 77 -10.97 -11.18 16.03
N CYS A 78 -10.24 -11.48 14.95
CA CYS A 78 -8.95 -12.15 15.06
C CYS A 78 -7.83 -11.14 15.36
N VAL A 79 -6.99 -11.42 16.36
CA VAL A 79 -5.83 -10.60 16.73
C VAL A 79 -4.56 -11.28 16.29
N ILE A 80 -3.73 -10.58 15.54
CA ILE A 80 -2.40 -11.02 15.09
C ILE A 80 -1.36 -10.11 15.77
N THR A 81 -0.57 -10.66 16.67
CA THR A 81 0.50 -9.94 17.35
C THR A 81 1.82 -10.15 16.64
N VAL A 82 2.50 -9.05 16.29
CA VAL A 82 3.79 -9.01 15.63
C VAL A 82 4.74 -8.07 16.40
N ASP A 83 6.04 -8.16 16.15
CA ASP A 83 7.02 -7.23 16.76
C ASP A 83 6.90 -5.81 16.20
N ASP A 84 6.70 -5.70 14.88
CA ASP A 84 6.64 -4.43 14.17
C ASP A 84 5.48 -4.44 13.15
N THR A 85 4.44 -3.65 13.43
CA THR A 85 3.25 -3.55 12.57
C THR A 85 3.57 -2.86 11.24
N ARG A 86 4.59 -1.97 11.18
CA ARG A 86 5.02 -1.36 9.92
C ARG A 86 5.72 -2.38 9.03
N GLN A 87 6.61 -3.19 9.60
CA GLN A 87 7.25 -4.28 8.86
C GLN A 87 6.21 -5.28 8.37
N ALA A 88 5.24 -5.65 9.21
CA ALA A 88 4.14 -6.53 8.82
C ALA A 88 3.34 -5.93 7.65
N MET A 89 3.02 -4.63 7.69
CA MET A 89 2.33 -3.91 6.60
C MET A 89 3.13 -3.98 5.29
N MET A 90 4.44 -3.72 5.34
CA MET A 90 5.31 -3.74 4.16
C MET A 90 5.35 -5.12 3.47
N VAL A 91 5.10 -6.19 4.21
CA VAL A 91 5.11 -7.57 3.69
C VAL A 91 3.71 -8.00 3.24
N CYS A 92 2.69 -7.87 4.10
CA CYS A 92 1.37 -8.44 3.83
C CYS A 92 0.54 -7.65 2.82
N VAL A 93 0.71 -6.33 2.73
CA VAL A 93 -0.10 -5.49 1.83
C VAL A 93 0.23 -5.78 0.36
N PRO A 94 1.50 -5.79 -0.10
CA PRO A 94 1.81 -6.19 -1.47
C PRO A 94 1.31 -7.60 -1.81
N TYR A 95 1.47 -8.53 -0.87
CA TYR A 95 0.95 -9.91 -1.03
C TYR A 95 -0.58 -9.91 -1.19
N PHE A 96 -1.30 -9.15 -0.37
CA PHE A 96 -2.77 -9.07 -0.45
C PHE A 96 -3.24 -8.65 -1.84
N PHE A 97 -2.56 -7.69 -2.47
CA PHE A 97 -2.86 -7.19 -3.81
C PHE A 97 -2.22 -8.00 -4.95
N ASP A 98 -1.61 -9.17 -4.69
CA ASP A 98 -0.94 -10.01 -5.69
C ASP A 98 0.21 -9.29 -6.41
N TYR A 99 0.96 -8.45 -5.70
CA TYR A 99 2.13 -7.72 -6.22
C TYR A 99 1.83 -7.01 -7.56
N PRO A 100 0.91 -6.04 -7.61
CA PRO A 100 0.44 -5.46 -8.86
C PRO A 100 1.55 -4.79 -9.67
N ALA A 101 2.63 -4.32 -9.02
CA ALA A 101 3.81 -3.77 -9.71
C ALA A 101 4.43 -4.75 -10.71
N ASN A 102 4.39 -6.06 -10.44
CA ASN A 102 4.97 -7.09 -11.31
C ASN A 102 4.19 -7.31 -12.62
N ARG A 103 3.05 -6.65 -12.78
CA ARG A 103 2.18 -6.76 -13.98
C ARG A 103 2.32 -5.59 -14.93
N MET A 104 3.22 -4.63 -14.65
CA MET A 104 3.52 -3.48 -15.48
C MET A 104 5.00 -3.13 -15.40
N ARG A 105 5.50 -2.30 -16.30
CA ARG A 105 6.88 -1.81 -16.24
C ARG A 105 6.95 -0.62 -15.28
N MET A 106 7.77 -0.75 -14.24
CA MET A 106 7.91 0.26 -13.19
C MET A 106 9.12 1.14 -13.44
N VAL A 107 8.90 2.45 -13.57
CA VAL A 107 9.97 3.46 -13.71
C VAL A 107 9.96 4.36 -12.48
N GLY A 108 11.01 4.30 -11.68
CA GLY A 108 11.18 5.15 -10.50
C GLY A 108 12.04 6.38 -10.82
N VAL A 109 11.60 7.57 -10.43
CA VAL A 109 12.35 8.83 -10.60
C VAL A 109 12.62 9.42 -9.22
N THR A 110 13.91 9.54 -8.86
CA THR A 110 14.35 10.12 -7.59
C THR A 110 15.32 11.28 -7.82
N GLY A 111 15.63 12.03 -6.77
CA GLY A 111 16.51 13.19 -6.75
C GLY A 111 15.87 14.38 -6.04
N THR A 112 16.61 15.48 -5.88
CA THR A 112 16.11 16.68 -5.19
C THR A 112 15.14 17.47 -6.08
N ASN A 113 15.56 17.79 -7.29
CA ASN A 113 14.78 18.56 -8.28
C ASN A 113 14.55 17.77 -9.56
N GLY A 114 13.55 18.15 -10.35
CA GLY A 114 13.31 17.60 -11.68
C GLY A 114 12.49 16.29 -11.70
N LYS A 115 12.16 15.68 -10.56
CA LYS A 115 11.36 14.45 -10.53
C LYS A 115 10.07 14.57 -11.33
N THR A 116 9.24 15.55 -11.01
CA THR A 116 7.93 15.77 -11.66
C THR A 116 8.08 16.02 -13.16
N THR A 117 9.02 16.88 -13.56
CA THR A 117 9.27 17.17 -14.97
C THR A 117 9.69 15.91 -15.72
N THR A 118 10.65 15.16 -15.17
CA THR A 118 11.16 13.93 -15.80
C THR A 118 10.08 12.86 -15.91
N THR A 119 9.26 12.69 -14.87
CA THR A 119 8.13 11.75 -14.87
C THR A 119 7.15 12.05 -15.98
N HIS A 120 6.78 13.33 -16.15
CA HIS A 120 5.88 13.75 -17.22
C HIS A 120 6.51 13.64 -18.63
N MET A 121 7.81 13.89 -18.77
CA MET A 121 8.53 13.68 -20.04
C MET A 121 8.51 12.20 -20.44
N ILE A 122 8.85 11.29 -19.51
CA ILE A 122 8.83 9.85 -19.75
C ILE A 122 7.41 9.40 -20.13
N ARG A 123 6.39 9.84 -19.36
CA ARG A 123 4.99 9.55 -19.69
C ARG A 123 4.64 10.00 -21.11
N HIS A 124 5.02 11.22 -21.49
CA HIS A 124 4.70 11.76 -22.81
C HIS A 124 5.33 10.93 -23.93
N ILE A 125 6.59 10.54 -23.79
CA ILE A 125 7.32 9.71 -24.77
C ILE A 125 6.63 8.34 -24.90
N LEU A 126 6.33 7.66 -23.77
CA LEU A 126 5.70 6.34 -23.81
C LEU A 126 4.28 6.41 -24.40
N LYS A 127 3.51 7.46 -24.05
CA LYS A 127 2.17 7.68 -24.60
C LYS A 127 2.21 7.95 -26.12
N ALA A 128 3.22 8.68 -26.60
CA ALA A 128 3.41 8.93 -28.04
C ALA A 128 3.75 7.65 -28.82
N GLN A 129 4.25 6.61 -28.14
CA GLN A 129 4.47 5.28 -28.71
C GLN A 129 3.23 4.36 -28.60
N GLY A 130 2.11 4.87 -28.09
CA GLY A 130 0.84 4.15 -28.00
C GLY A 130 0.63 3.36 -26.71
N HIS A 131 1.54 3.46 -25.71
CA HIS A 131 1.40 2.75 -24.44
C HIS A 131 0.40 3.42 -23.49
N LYS A 132 -0.33 2.61 -22.72
CA LYS A 132 -1.15 3.10 -21.61
C LYS A 132 -0.28 3.29 -20.38
N VAL A 133 -0.13 4.55 -19.92
CA VAL A 133 0.83 4.95 -18.89
C VAL A 133 0.12 5.49 -17.66
N GLY A 134 0.50 4.97 -16.49
CA GLY A 134 0.18 5.52 -15.18
C GLY A 134 1.28 6.46 -14.69
N VAL A 135 0.91 7.45 -13.89
CA VAL A 135 1.85 8.34 -13.18
C VAL A 135 1.48 8.43 -11.71
N ILE A 136 2.46 8.37 -10.84
CA ILE A 136 2.33 8.68 -9.42
C ILE A 136 3.35 9.76 -9.09
N GLY A 137 2.88 10.96 -8.73
CA GLY A 137 3.79 12.08 -8.48
C GLY A 137 3.17 13.17 -7.62
N THR A 138 3.95 14.22 -7.35
CA THR A 138 3.60 15.30 -6.42
C THR A 138 2.29 16.02 -6.77
N VAL A 139 1.98 16.14 -8.05
CA VAL A 139 0.83 16.96 -8.53
C VAL A 139 -0.46 16.15 -8.53
N HIS A 140 -0.40 14.91 -9.00
CA HIS A 140 -1.57 14.03 -9.12
C HIS A 140 -1.13 12.58 -9.41
N ILE A 141 -2.09 11.67 -9.27
CA ILE A 141 -2.03 10.32 -9.81
C ILE A 141 -2.75 10.34 -11.15
N MET A 142 -2.15 9.73 -12.18
CA MET A 142 -2.82 9.52 -13.46
C MET A 142 -2.92 8.03 -13.76
N ILE A 143 -4.10 7.60 -14.17
CA ILE A 143 -4.32 6.25 -14.71
C ILE A 143 -4.83 6.42 -16.14
N GLY A 144 -3.95 6.20 -17.11
CA GLY A 144 -4.22 6.62 -18.48
C GLY A 144 -4.42 8.14 -18.58
N ASP A 145 -5.62 8.58 -18.92
CA ASP A 145 -5.97 10.00 -19.05
C ASP A 145 -6.81 10.54 -17.87
N THR A 146 -7.17 9.67 -16.92
CA THR A 146 -7.93 10.07 -15.72
C THR A 146 -6.98 10.53 -14.63
N SER A 147 -7.26 11.69 -14.02
CA SER A 147 -6.46 12.28 -12.94
C SER A 147 -7.16 12.12 -11.60
N TYR A 148 -6.40 11.77 -10.57
CA TYR A 148 -6.87 11.61 -9.19
C TYR A 148 -6.03 12.49 -8.26
N PRO A 149 -6.65 13.05 -7.19
CA PRO A 149 -5.92 13.83 -6.20
C PRO A 149 -4.91 12.97 -5.44
N ILE A 150 -3.84 13.59 -4.97
CA ILE A 150 -2.81 12.95 -4.15
C ILE A 150 -2.55 13.78 -2.90
N HIS A 151 -2.23 13.11 -1.79
CA HIS A 151 -1.86 13.78 -0.54
C HIS A 151 -0.34 13.80 -0.30
N ASN A 152 0.40 12.86 -0.88
CA ASN A 152 1.85 12.73 -0.73
C ASN A 152 2.48 12.43 -2.09
N THR A 153 3.67 12.99 -2.35
CA THR A 153 4.47 12.73 -3.58
C THR A 153 4.65 11.22 -3.85
N THR A 154 4.90 10.46 -2.79
CA THR A 154 4.93 8.99 -2.81
C THR A 154 3.93 8.53 -1.75
N PRO A 155 2.83 7.85 -2.12
CA PRO A 155 1.85 7.31 -1.19
C PRO A 155 2.45 6.34 -0.17
N ASP A 156 1.78 6.09 0.94
CA ASP A 156 2.19 5.01 1.85
C ASP A 156 1.83 3.64 1.23
N VAL A 157 2.36 2.56 1.80
CA VAL A 157 2.30 1.20 1.23
C VAL A 157 0.88 0.80 0.85
N VAL A 158 -0.10 1.01 1.72
CA VAL A 158 -1.50 0.62 1.46
C VAL A 158 -2.06 1.38 0.26
N ASP A 159 -1.94 2.71 0.26
CA ASP A 159 -2.46 3.55 -0.83
C ASP A 159 -1.73 3.25 -2.14
N LEU A 160 -0.41 3.04 -2.08
CA LEU A 160 0.38 2.69 -3.27
C LEU A 160 -0.10 1.39 -3.91
N GLN A 161 -0.29 0.33 -3.11
CA GLN A 161 -0.72 -0.96 -3.65
C GLN A 161 -2.16 -0.91 -4.18
N HIS A 162 -3.05 -0.14 -3.57
CA HIS A 162 -4.40 0.13 -4.12
C HIS A 162 -4.32 0.82 -5.49
N ILE A 163 -3.49 1.87 -5.61
CA ILE A 163 -3.32 2.61 -6.88
C ILE A 163 -2.77 1.69 -7.96
N LEU A 164 -1.72 0.92 -7.64
CA LEU A 164 -1.10 -0.01 -8.59
C LEU A 164 -2.08 -1.12 -8.99
N HIS A 165 -2.88 -1.63 -8.05
CA HIS A 165 -3.93 -2.61 -8.34
C HIS A 165 -4.97 -2.04 -9.31
N GLN A 166 -5.44 -0.80 -9.09
CA GLN A 166 -6.33 -0.12 -10.01
C GLN A 166 -5.69 0.08 -11.40
N MET A 167 -4.41 0.44 -11.47
CA MET A 167 -3.68 0.55 -12.74
C MET A 167 -3.66 -0.78 -13.51
N VAL A 168 -3.48 -1.90 -12.81
CA VAL A 168 -3.56 -3.24 -13.43
C VAL A 168 -4.95 -3.52 -14.00
N GLN A 169 -6.02 -3.20 -13.25
CA GLN A 169 -7.40 -3.37 -13.72
C GLN A 169 -7.70 -2.54 -14.96
N GLU A 170 -7.06 -1.37 -15.07
CA GLU A 170 -7.16 -0.47 -16.21
C GLU A 170 -6.19 -0.83 -17.35
N ASN A 171 -5.47 -1.95 -17.28
CA ASN A 171 -4.50 -2.40 -18.27
C ASN A 171 -3.38 -1.37 -18.54
N VAL A 172 -2.88 -0.71 -17.51
CA VAL A 172 -1.69 0.14 -17.59
C VAL A 172 -0.47 -0.73 -17.87
N GLU A 173 0.35 -0.34 -18.85
CA GLU A 173 1.56 -1.07 -19.25
C GLU A 173 2.81 -0.54 -18.55
N TYR A 174 2.85 0.77 -18.31
CA TYR A 174 3.97 1.46 -17.66
C TYR A 174 3.46 2.33 -16.51
N CYS A 175 4.09 2.23 -15.34
CA CYS A 175 3.89 3.16 -14.25
C CYS A 175 5.17 3.95 -14.02
N VAL A 176 5.10 5.28 -14.16
CA VAL A 176 6.22 6.19 -13.89
C VAL A 176 5.94 6.91 -12.59
N MET A 177 6.78 6.71 -11.57
CA MET A 177 6.50 7.28 -10.25
C MET A 177 7.67 8.09 -9.68
N GLU A 178 7.32 9.19 -9.01
CA GLU A 178 8.25 9.93 -8.18
C GLU A 178 8.50 9.16 -6.88
N VAL A 179 9.77 8.92 -6.57
CA VAL A 179 10.21 8.24 -5.35
C VAL A 179 11.06 9.20 -4.52
N SER A 180 10.51 9.69 -3.41
CA SER A 180 11.27 10.56 -2.51
C SER A 180 12.21 9.74 -1.61
N SER A 181 13.34 10.34 -1.20
CA SER A 181 14.25 9.73 -0.23
C SER A 181 13.56 9.36 1.08
N HIS A 182 12.61 10.20 1.51
CA HIS A 182 11.80 9.92 2.70
C HIS A 182 10.91 8.68 2.53
N ALA A 183 10.33 8.49 1.33
CA ALA A 183 9.53 7.30 1.03
C ALA A 183 10.38 6.02 1.02
N LEU A 184 11.61 6.10 0.53
CA LEU A 184 12.56 4.97 0.60
C LEU A 184 12.91 4.63 2.06
N ALA A 185 13.24 5.64 2.87
CA ALA A 185 13.58 5.46 4.28
C ALA A 185 12.43 4.85 5.11
N LEU A 186 11.18 5.16 4.76
CA LEU A 186 9.98 4.65 5.43
C LEU A 186 9.42 3.35 4.80
N GLY A 187 10.09 2.78 3.79
CA GLY A 187 9.65 1.57 3.12
C GLY A 187 8.34 1.71 2.35
N ARG A 188 7.92 2.92 1.96
CA ARG A 188 6.63 3.16 1.28
C ARG A 188 6.49 2.46 -0.07
N VAL A 189 7.63 2.16 -0.71
CA VAL A 189 7.68 1.44 -2.00
C VAL A 189 7.90 -0.06 -1.84
N SER A 190 7.66 -0.60 -0.67
CA SER A 190 7.74 -2.05 -0.43
C SER A 190 6.82 -2.82 -1.38
N GLY A 191 7.32 -3.93 -1.93
CA GLY A 191 6.63 -4.73 -2.92
C GLY A 191 6.63 -4.14 -4.34
N VAL A 192 7.44 -3.10 -4.60
CA VAL A 192 7.67 -2.54 -5.93
C VAL A 192 9.10 -2.83 -6.37
N GLU A 193 9.24 -3.60 -7.44
CA GLU A 193 10.51 -3.78 -8.15
C GLU A 193 10.53 -2.83 -9.36
N PHE A 194 11.55 -1.97 -9.40
CA PHE A 194 11.69 -1.02 -10.50
C PHE A 194 12.50 -1.63 -11.64
N ASP A 195 11.93 -1.69 -12.85
CA ASP A 195 12.65 -2.08 -14.08
C ASP A 195 13.70 -1.03 -14.45
N THR A 196 13.42 0.24 -14.14
CA THR A 196 14.31 1.38 -14.44
C THR A 196 14.26 2.39 -13.30
N ALA A 197 15.42 2.86 -12.88
CA ALA A 197 15.56 3.94 -11.92
C ALA A 197 16.29 5.14 -12.56
N VAL A 198 15.73 6.34 -12.36
CA VAL A 198 16.30 7.61 -12.86
C VAL A 198 16.66 8.47 -11.67
N PHE A 199 17.91 8.88 -11.59
CA PHE A 199 18.40 9.83 -10.60
C PHE A 199 18.65 11.19 -11.28
N THR A 200 17.91 12.23 -10.87
CA THR A 200 17.93 13.53 -11.56
C THR A 200 19.07 14.44 -11.08
N ASN A 201 19.39 14.41 -9.78
CA ASN A 201 20.51 15.19 -9.19
C ASN A 201 20.79 14.80 -7.73
#